data_94cc3f4976a858d850a61944ea8e3fa2
#
_entry.id   94cc3f4976a858d850a61944ea8e3fa2
#
_cell.length_a   1.000
_cell.length_b   1.000
_cell.length_c   1.000
_cell.angle_alpha   90.00
_cell.angle_beta   90.00
_cell.angle_gamma   90.00
#
_symmetry.space_group_name_H-M   'P 1'
#
loop_
_entity.id
_entity.type
_entity.pdbx_description
1 polymer ?
#
loop_
_entity_poly.entity_id
_entity_poly.type
_entity_poly.pdbx_seq_one_letter_code
_entity_poly.pdbx_strand_id
1 'polypeptide(L)'
;MLSRRALLTGSLALVFTPATVALAQTQAEWSQNYEAVSRTRVQRTSTPMLSAESLAATEQMIEYYRNIAARGGWLPVQGVQGLRVGSKSPAVIALRQRLIITGDLDQAAGESPIYDSYVEAGVRRFQARHGISSTGTVTAPTVAAMNVPVDMRIRQLEINVSRLRSLVSGGLPNRYAVANIPAALVETVEGGMVHTRHAAGVGKIDRQSPLLNSKVVEVNFNPFWTAPASVVKKDLIPKMQKEPNYLAENKIRIFNAAGQEVPSSQINWFSDEATRYRFRQDPGGDLNSMGFVRINIPNQHGVYMHDTPSKGIFGDDFRFVSSGCIRIQNVRDYIEWLLKDTPGWSREQIDATFKSGERIDARLAQAVPIHWIYMTAWATPDGLVQFRDDIYNKDGLGNAIPVASRTPTEPDAEMFLQN
;
A
#
# COMPACT_ATOMS: atom_id res chain seq x y z
N MET A 1 -34.81 84.31 -5.67
CA MET A 1 -33.73 83.95 -6.59
C MET A 1 -32.72 83.07 -5.91
N LEU A 2 -32.55 81.88 -6.50
CA LEU A 2 -31.43 80.92 -6.34
C LEU A 2 -31.07 80.32 -4.96
N SER A 3 -31.52 79.13 -4.85
CA SER A 3 -31.17 78.02 -3.96
C SER A 3 -29.69 77.64 -4.00
N ARG A 4 -29.11 77.22 -2.85
CA ARG A 4 -27.98 76.33 -2.83
C ARG A 4 -28.25 75.15 -1.87
N ARG A 5 -28.34 73.94 -2.48
CA ARG A 5 -28.42 72.66 -1.78
C ARG A 5 -27.06 72.30 -1.25
N ALA A 6 -26.97 71.91 0.01
CA ALA A 6 -25.83 71.26 0.62
C ALA A 6 -25.95 69.72 0.42
N LEU A 7 -24.91 69.10 -0.15
CA LEU A 7 -24.76 67.66 -0.29
C LEU A 7 -24.07 67.13 1.00
N LEU A 8 -24.77 66.27 1.69
CA LEU A 8 -24.20 65.43 2.77
C LEU A 8 -23.60 64.16 2.12
N THR A 9 -22.31 64.02 2.19
CA THR A 9 -21.59 62.79 1.84
C THR A 9 -21.51 61.90 3.08
N GLY A 10 -22.35 60.86 3.11
CA GLY A 10 -22.25 59.79 4.10
C GLY A 10 -21.21 58.74 3.62
N SER A 11 -20.13 58.62 4.35
CA SER A 11 -19.15 57.55 4.16
C SER A 11 -19.64 56.24 4.78
N LEU A 12 -20.00 55.25 3.91
CA LEU A 12 -20.21 53.86 4.37
C LEU A 12 -18.85 53.22 4.60
N ALA A 13 -18.51 52.90 5.84
CA ALA A 13 -17.40 52.03 6.19
C ALA A 13 -17.82 50.58 5.97
N LEU A 14 -17.31 49.96 4.92
CA LEU A 14 -17.42 48.52 4.69
C LEU A 14 -16.47 47.81 5.67
N VAL A 15 -17.02 47.11 6.65
CA VAL A 15 -16.28 46.18 7.51
C VAL A 15 -16.04 44.91 6.70
N PHE A 16 -14.83 44.72 6.20
CA PHE A 16 -14.37 43.46 5.66
C PHE A 16 -14.04 42.52 6.82
N THR A 17 -14.90 41.56 7.11
CA THR A 17 -14.55 40.39 7.92
C THR A 17 -13.77 39.41 7.04
N PRO A 18 -12.63 38.86 7.52
CA PRO A 18 -11.85 37.96 6.68
C PRO A 18 -12.54 36.59 6.57
N ALA A 19 -13.11 36.31 5.41
CA ALA A 19 -13.65 35.00 5.03
C ALA A 19 -12.56 33.93 4.78
N THR A 20 -11.30 34.23 5.10
CA THR A 20 -10.14 33.36 4.77
C THR A 20 -9.86 32.24 5.79
N VAL A 21 -10.40 32.34 7.02
CA VAL A 21 -10.15 31.30 8.05
C VAL A 21 -11.06 30.08 7.87
N ALA A 22 -12.27 30.25 7.35
CA ALA A 22 -13.20 29.14 7.15
C ALA A 22 -12.81 28.21 5.96
N LEU A 23 -12.14 28.75 4.93
CA LEU A 23 -11.70 27.96 3.78
C LEU A 23 -10.46 27.10 4.06
N ALA A 24 -9.58 27.54 4.97
CA ALA A 24 -8.40 26.78 5.38
C ALA A 24 -8.76 25.57 6.26
N GLN A 25 -9.75 25.72 7.15
CA GLN A 25 -10.23 24.61 7.98
C GLN A 25 -10.98 23.55 7.16
N THR A 26 -11.79 23.93 6.17
CA THR A 26 -12.48 22.97 5.29
C THR A 26 -11.52 22.23 4.38
N GLN A 27 -10.41 22.82 3.94
CA GLN A 27 -9.38 22.11 3.19
C GLN A 27 -8.61 21.10 4.05
N ALA A 28 -8.36 21.40 5.32
CA ALA A 28 -7.69 20.48 6.24
C ALA A 28 -8.58 19.26 6.57
N GLU A 29 -9.87 19.45 6.77
CA GLU A 29 -10.82 18.36 7.01
C GLU A 29 -11.01 17.45 5.77
N TRP A 30 -10.97 18.00 4.56
CA TRP A 30 -11.02 17.23 3.32
C TRP A 30 -9.75 16.40 3.11
N SER A 31 -8.59 16.87 3.53
CA SER A 31 -7.33 16.16 3.37
C SER A 31 -7.19 14.95 4.32
N GLN A 32 -7.84 14.97 5.49
CA GLN A 32 -7.79 13.89 6.46
C GLN A 32 -8.66 12.68 6.10
N ASN A 33 -9.73 12.87 5.31
CA ASN A 33 -10.64 11.79 4.89
C ASN A 33 -10.41 11.31 3.46
N TYR A 34 -9.46 11.87 2.73
CA TYR A 34 -9.18 11.51 1.34
C TYR A 34 -8.22 10.30 1.30
N GLU A 35 -8.73 9.16 0.83
CA GLU A 35 -7.87 8.03 0.51
C GLU A 35 -7.03 8.34 -0.73
N ALA A 36 -5.72 8.44 -0.55
CA ALA A 36 -4.81 8.69 -1.65
C ALA A 36 -4.93 7.57 -2.70
N VAL A 37 -5.14 7.95 -3.94
CA VAL A 37 -5.19 6.99 -5.05
C VAL A 37 -3.80 6.39 -5.23
N SER A 38 -3.70 5.05 -5.20
CA SER A 38 -2.44 4.37 -5.46
C SER A 38 -1.87 4.80 -6.82
N ARG A 39 -0.66 5.32 -6.83
CA ARG A 39 0.06 5.73 -8.05
C ARG A 39 0.63 4.53 -8.80
N THR A 40 0.77 3.39 -8.13
CA THR A 40 1.15 2.13 -8.76
C THR A 40 -0.10 1.49 -9.37
N ARG A 41 -0.34 1.73 -10.65
CA ARG A 41 -1.40 1.03 -11.38
C ARG A 41 -0.97 -0.40 -11.63
N VAL A 42 -1.56 -1.36 -10.91
CA VAL A 42 -1.60 -2.73 -11.42
C VAL A 42 -2.52 -2.73 -12.64
N GLN A 43 -2.04 -3.29 -13.75
CA GLN A 43 -2.86 -3.39 -14.96
C GLN A 43 -4.16 -4.14 -14.61
N ARG A 44 -5.29 -3.65 -15.14
CA ARG A 44 -6.62 -4.17 -14.83
C ARG A 44 -6.84 -5.50 -15.58
N THR A 45 -6.23 -6.56 -15.12
CA THR A 45 -6.59 -7.92 -15.53
C THR A 45 -7.64 -8.48 -14.55
N SER A 46 -8.57 -9.27 -15.06
CA SER A 46 -9.50 -10.03 -14.22
C SER A 46 -8.87 -11.31 -13.65
N THR A 47 -7.71 -11.72 -14.14
CA THR A 47 -7.00 -12.92 -13.66
C THR A 47 -6.37 -12.65 -12.30
N PRO A 48 -6.66 -13.47 -11.27
CA PRO A 48 -6.03 -13.35 -9.97
C PRO A 48 -4.53 -13.70 -10.04
N MET A 49 -3.72 -12.98 -9.23
CA MET A 49 -2.31 -13.31 -9.13
C MET A 49 -2.04 -14.71 -8.56
N LEU A 50 -2.93 -15.19 -7.70
CA LEU A 50 -2.92 -16.56 -7.18
C LEU A 50 -3.99 -17.37 -7.89
N SER A 51 -3.65 -17.98 -9.02
CA SER A 51 -4.54 -18.83 -9.81
C SER A 51 -3.74 -19.81 -10.69
N ALA A 52 -4.40 -20.84 -11.20
CA ALA A 52 -3.80 -21.78 -12.15
C ALA A 52 -3.44 -21.10 -13.49
N GLU A 53 -4.24 -20.14 -13.92
CA GLU A 53 -4.02 -19.35 -15.13
C GLU A 53 -2.77 -18.48 -14.99
N SER A 54 -2.56 -17.84 -13.81
CA SER A 54 -1.34 -17.09 -13.53
C SER A 54 -0.10 -18.00 -13.49
N LEU A 55 -0.22 -19.22 -12.93
CA LEU A 55 0.85 -20.20 -12.97
C LEU A 55 1.25 -20.54 -14.42
N ALA A 56 0.28 -20.96 -15.23
CA ALA A 56 0.53 -21.33 -16.63
C ALA A 56 1.12 -20.17 -17.44
N ALA A 57 0.58 -18.97 -17.28
CA ALA A 57 1.11 -17.76 -17.91
C ALA A 57 2.56 -17.46 -17.48
N THR A 58 2.86 -17.64 -16.18
CA THR A 58 4.22 -17.39 -15.66
C THR A 58 5.21 -18.42 -16.22
N GLU A 59 4.84 -19.69 -16.34
CA GLU A 59 5.64 -20.75 -16.98
C GLU A 59 5.90 -20.41 -18.46
N GLN A 60 4.89 -19.97 -19.19
CA GLN A 60 5.04 -19.54 -20.58
C GLN A 60 5.99 -18.34 -20.71
N MET A 61 5.92 -17.38 -19.80
CA MET A 61 6.78 -16.20 -19.83
C MET A 61 8.24 -16.50 -19.49
N ILE A 62 8.55 -17.57 -18.76
CA ILE A 62 9.94 -18.05 -18.59
C ILE A 62 10.54 -18.37 -19.96
N GLU A 63 9.83 -19.10 -20.81
CA GLU A 63 10.30 -19.44 -22.16
C GLU A 63 10.47 -18.18 -23.03
N TYR A 64 9.56 -17.23 -22.93
CA TYR A 64 9.71 -15.94 -23.62
C TYR A 64 10.99 -15.20 -23.20
N TYR A 65 11.28 -15.14 -21.90
CA TYR A 65 12.50 -14.48 -21.38
C TYR A 65 13.78 -15.28 -21.72
N ARG A 66 13.72 -16.63 -21.76
CA ARG A 66 14.81 -17.47 -22.26
C ARG A 66 15.12 -17.20 -23.73
N ASN A 67 14.10 -17.00 -24.56
CA ASN A 67 14.28 -16.62 -25.97
C ASN A 67 14.90 -15.22 -26.12
N ILE A 68 14.60 -14.28 -25.20
CA ILE A 68 15.30 -12.98 -25.17
C ILE A 68 16.77 -13.19 -24.79
N ALA A 69 17.06 -13.98 -23.77
CA ALA A 69 18.43 -14.28 -23.33
C ALA A 69 19.25 -14.94 -24.44
N ALA A 70 18.68 -15.93 -25.16
CA ALA A 70 19.34 -16.61 -26.29
C ALA A 70 19.71 -15.66 -27.44
N ARG A 71 18.99 -14.52 -27.56
CA ARG A 71 19.28 -13.47 -28.55
C ARG A 71 20.22 -12.38 -28.01
N GLY A 72 20.87 -12.60 -26.87
CA GLY A 72 21.80 -11.67 -26.22
C GLY A 72 21.21 -10.81 -25.13
N GLY A 73 19.93 -11.01 -24.80
CA GLY A 73 19.26 -10.25 -23.71
C GLY A 73 19.09 -8.78 -24.03
N TRP A 74 19.30 -7.95 -23.01
CA TRP A 74 19.34 -6.49 -23.13
C TRP A 74 20.57 -5.92 -22.45
N LEU A 75 21.06 -4.82 -22.98
CA LEU A 75 22.16 -4.07 -22.39
C LEU A 75 21.63 -3.11 -21.29
N PRO A 76 22.44 -2.82 -20.27
CA PRO A 76 22.11 -1.79 -19.30
C PRO A 76 21.93 -0.42 -19.97
N VAL A 77 20.86 0.30 -19.62
CA VAL A 77 20.63 1.65 -20.08
C VAL A 77 21.40 2.64 -19.19
N GLN A 78 22.12 3.58 -19.82
CA GLN A 78 22.91 4.60 -19.13
C GLN A 78 22.49 5.99 -19.60
N GLY A 79 22.65 7.01 -18.73
CA GLY A 79 22.34 8.39 -19.08
C GLY A 79 20.84 8.69 -19.29
N VAL A 80 19.95 7.77 -18.88
CA VAL A 80 18.50 7.91 -19.07
C VAL A 80 17.78 8.51 -17.86
N GLN A 81 18.42 8.57 -16.69
CA GLN A 81 17.80 9.10 -15.48
C GLN A 81 17.40 10.57 -15.66
N GLY A 82 16.18 10.91 -15.25
CA GLY A 82 15.60 12.24 -15.38
C GLY A 82 14.95 12.53 -16.73
N LEU A 83 15.13 11.65 -17.74
CA LEU A 83 14.47 11.81 -19.05
C LEU A 83 12.95 11.71 -18.91
N ARG A 84 12.27 12.59 -19.65
CA ARG A 84 10.80 12.71 -19.69
C ARG A 84 10.36 13.25 -21.04
N VAL A 85 9.07 13.31 -21.30
CA VAL A 85 8.53 13.86 -22.54
C VAL A 85 9.14 15.23 -22.86
N GLY A 86 9.56 15.41 -24.11
CA GLY A 86 10.27 16.61 -24.59
C GLY A 86 11.81 16.54 -24.45
N SER A 87 12.38 15.59 -23.70
CA SER A 87 13.84 15.41 -23.64
C SER A 87 14.39 14.95 -25.00
N LYS A 88 15.57 15.43 -25.38
CA LYS A 88 16.32 15.01 -26.58
C LYS A 88 17.72 14.56 -26.14
N SER A 89 18.01 13.28 -26.34
CA SER A 89 19.29 12.68 -25.94
C SER A 89 19.56 11.40 -26.74
N PRO A 90 20.80 11.10 -27.13
CA PRO A 90 21.17 9.81 -27.71
C PRO A 90 20.79 8.60 -26.82
N ALA A 91 20.75 8.79 -25.48
CA ALA A 91 20.34 7.76 -24.53
C ALA A 91 18.88 7.30 -24.71
N VAL A 92 18.02 8.12 -25.34
CA VAL A 92 16.63 7.74 -25.64
C VAL A 92 16.57 6.58 -26.63
N ILE A 93 17.54 6.45 -27.52
CA ILE A 93 17.60 5.33 -28.47
C ILE A 93 17.74 4.01 -27.70
N ALA A 94 18.71 3.94 -26.77
CA ALA A 94 18.89 2.74 -25.93
C ALA A 94 17.67 2.47 -25.04
N LEU A 95 17.02 3.51 -24.51
CA LEU A 95 15.79 3.40 -23.75
C LEU A 95 14.65 2.78 -24.61
N ARG A 96 14.47 3.25 -25.84
CA ARG A 96 13.48 2.68 -26.79
C ARG A 96 13.73 1.21 -27.04
N GLN A 97 14.96 0.85 -27.39
CA GLN A 97 15.37 -0.55 -27.64
C GLN A 97 15.07 -1.42 -26.40
N ARG A 98 15.41 -0.93 -25.20
CA ARG A 98 15.13 -1.63 -23.94
C ARG A 98 13.64 -1.88 -23.71
N LEU A 99 12.80 -0.90 -23.98
CA LEU A 99 11.34 -1.00 -23.85
C LEU A 99 10.72 -1.91 -24.92
N ILE A 100 11.25 -1.88 -26.15
CA ILE A 100 10.80 -2.74 -27.26
C ILE A 100 11.09 -4.21 -26.95
N ILE A 101 12.29 -4.54 -26.46
CA ILE A 101 12.69 -5.92 -26.14
C ILE A 101 11.70 -6.57 -25.14
N THR A 102 11.16 -5.80 -24.21
CA THR A 102 10.24 -6.32 -23.19
C THR A 102 8.77 -6.04 -23.48
N GLY A 103 8.44 -5.55 -24.68
CA GLY A 103 7.06 -5.32 -25.10
C GLY A 103 6.40 -4.09 -24.47
N ASP A 104 7.17 -3.26 -23.77
CA ASP A 104 6.63 -2.01 -23.18
C ASP A 104 6.47 -0.89 -24.22
N LEU A 105 7.16 -0.99 -25.36
CA LEU A 105 7.06 -0.09 -26.52
C LEU A 105 6.90 -0.92 -27.79
N ASP A 106 6.01 -0.50 -28.68
CA ASP A 106 5.85 -1.13 -29.98
C ASP A 106 7.09 -0.89 -30.86
N GLN A 107 7.49 -1.90 -31.64
CA GLN A 107 8.63 -1.80 -32.56
C GLN A 107 8.43 -0.69 -33.61
N ALA A 108 7.20 -0.42 -34.01
CA ALA A 108 6.85 0.65 -34.95
C ALA A 108 7.17 2.05 -34.43
N ALA A 109 7.41 2.22 -33.13
CA ALA A 109 7.85 3.48 -32.56
C ALA A 109 9.26 3.90 -33.04
N GLY A 110 10.03 2.95 -33.59
CA GLY A 110 11.30 3.18 -34.25
C GLY A 110 12.42 3.73 -33.37
N GLU A 111 13.53 4.12 -33.99
CA GLU A 111 14.65 4.73 -33.32
C GLU A 111 14.60 6.27 -33.44
N SER A 112 14.66 6.97 -32.32
CA SER A 112 14.68 8.43 -32.26
C SER A 112 15.36 8.89 -30.98
N PRO A 113 16.15 9.96 -31.00
CA PRO A 113 16.72 10.56 -29.80
C PRO A 113 15.72 11.43 -29.04
N ILE A 114 14.45 11.50 -29.48
CA ILE A 114 13.40 12.31 -28.87
C ILE A 114 12.56 11.44 -27.94
N TYR A 115 12.42 11.87 -26.70
CA TYR A 115 11.49 11.29 -25.74
C TYR A 115 10.07 11.84 -26.00
N ASP A 116 9.33 11.14 -26.82
CA ASP A 116 7.96 11.51 -27.22
C ASP A 116 6.91 10.81 -26.32
N SER A 117 5.63 11.02 -26.65
CA SER A 117 4.51 10.41 -25.92
C SER A 117 4.47 8.88 -26.00
N TYR A 118 5.01 8.27 -27.06
CA TYR A 118 5.11 6.81 -27.17
C TYR A 118 6.10 6.24 -26.16
N VAL A 119 7.27 6.88 -26.01
CA VAL A 119 8.27 6.49 -24.99
C VAL A 119 7.70 6.73 -23.59
N GLU A 120 7.04 7.86 -23.36
CA GLU A 120 6.37 8.13 -22.08
C GLU A 120 5.39 7.02 -21.71
N ALA A 121 4.51 6.64 -22.65
CA ALA A 121 3.56 5.55 -22.44
C ALA A 121 4.26 4.21 -22.19
N GLY A 122 5.36 3.93 -22.90
CA GLY A 122 6.21 2.75 -22.68
C GLY A 122 6.82 2.74 -21.28
N VAL A 123 7.42 3.85 -20.85
CA VAL A 123 7.98 3.99 -19.50
C VAL A 123 6.90 3.84 -18.43
N ARG A 124 5.72 4.43 -18.60
CA ARG A 124 4.59 4.25 -17.68
C ARG A 124 4.16 2.80 -17.57
N ARG A 125 4.09 2.04 -18.67
CA ARG A 125 3.81 0.58 -18.66
C ARG A 125 4.88 -0.18 -17.90
N PHE A 126 6.14 0.09 -18.22
CA PHE A 126 7.28 -0.51 -17.53
C PHE A 126 7.23 -0.25 -16.01
N GLN A 127 7.04 1.00 -15.61
CA GLN A 127 6.93 1.40 -14.20
C GLN A 127 5.78 0.64 -13.50
N ALA A 128 4.59 0.63 -14.10
CA ALA A 128 3.40 -0.02 -13.53
C ALA A 128 3.65 -1.50 -13.22
N ARG A 129 4.18 -2.25 -14.20
CA ARG A 129 4.43 -3.69 -14.03
C ARG A 129 5.64 -4.00 -13.12
N HIS A 130 6.46 -3.00 -12.78
CA HIS A 130 7.54 -3.12 -11.80
C HIS A 130 7.15 -2.54 -10.43
N GLY A 131 5.89 -2.16 -10.20
CA GLY A 131 5.43 -1.59 -8.95
C GLY A 131 6.06 -0.22 -8.63
N ILE A 132 6.45 0.52 -9.65
CA ILE A 132 7.01 1.87 -9.58
C ILE A 132 5.90 2.87 -9.95
N SER A 133 5.87 4.05 -9.33
CA SER A 133 4.93 5.12 -9.73
C SER A 133 5.01 5.41 -11.21
N SER A 134 3.86 5.30 -11.90
CA SER A 134 3.74 5.46 -13.35
C SER A 134 3.79 6.94 -13.76
N THR A 135 4.90 7.61 -13.45
CA THR A 135 5.08 9.04 -13.74
C THR A 135 5.40 9.32 -15.21
N GLY A 136 5.94 8.33 -15.92
CA GLY A 136 6.50 8.52 -17.26
C GLY A 136 7.87 9.22 -17.27
N THR A 137 8.38 9.67 -16.12
CA THR A 137 9.75 10.15 -15.98
C THR A 137 10.65 8.97 -15.59
N VAL A 138 11.83 8.86 -16.20
CA VAL A 138 12.79 7.81 -15.84
C VAL A 138 13.48 8.16 -14.52
N THR A 139 13.00 7.57 -13.44
CA THR A 139 13.53 7.76 -12.08
C THR A 139 14.68 6.79 -11.79
N ALA A 140 15.42 7.00 -10.69
CA ALA A 140 16.45 6.05 -10.27
C ALA A 140 15.93 4.62 -10.05
N PRO A 141 14.75 4.39 -9.41
CA PRO A 141 14.11 3.07 -9.35
C PRO A 141 13.80 2.49 -10.73
N THR A 142 13.37 3.33 -11.68
CA THR A 142 13.11 2.88 -13.06
C THR A 142 14.39 2.37 -13.73
N VAL A 143 15.50 3.10 -13.60
CA VAL A 143 16.81 2.69 -14.14
C VAL A 143 17.29 1.39 -13.49
N ALA A 144 17.20 1.28 -12.17
CA ALA A 144 17.58 0.08 -11.44
C ALA A 144 16.81 -1.16 -11.94
N ALA A 145 15.49 -1.04 -12.10
CA ALA A 145 14.64 -2.11 -12.60
C ALA A 145 14.94 -2.49 -14.08
N MET A 146 15.24 -1.50 -14.93
CA MET A 146 15.63 -1.72 -16.34
C MET A 146 16.95 -2.46 -16.48
N ASN A 147 17.87 -2.22 -15.56
CA ASN A 147 19.23 -2.74 -15.61
C ASN A 147 19.40 -4.11 -14.93
N VAL A 148 18.34 -4.69 -14.38
CA VAL A 148 18.37 -6.08 -13.91
C VAL A 148 18.60 -7.00 -15.11
N PRO A 149 19.65 -7.87 -15.11
CA PRO A 149 19.94 -8.76 -16.21
C PRO A 149 18.79 -9.74 -16.49
N VAL A 150 18.64 -10.16 -17.76
CA VAL A 150 17.58 -11.08 -18.16
C VAL A 150 17.64 -12.41 -17.43
N ASP A 151 18.84 -12.95 -17.17
CA ASP A 151 19.00 -14.21 -16.44
C ASP A 151 18.50 -14.11 -15.00
N MET A 152 18.66 -12.95 -14.38
CA MET A 152 18.13 -12.70 -13.03
C MET A 152 16.60 -12.63 -13.04
N ARG A 153 15.99 -12.07 -14.09
CA ARG A 153 14.53 -12.08 -14.27
C ARG A 153 13.98 -13.50 -14.51
N ILE A 154 14.70 -14.32 -15.26
CA ILE A 154 14.36 -15.75 -15.46
C ILE A 154 14.38 -16.47 -14.10
N ARG A 155 15.45 -16.33 -13.32
CA ARG A 155 15.54 -16.94 -11.98
C ARG A 155 14.43 -16.47 -11.04
N GLN A 156 14.12 -15.18 -11.07
CA GLN A 156 13.02 -14.62 -10.29
C GLN A 156 11.67 -15.25 -10.68
N LEU A 157 11.40 -15.44 -11.96
CA LEU A 157 10.20 -16.14 -12.45
C LEU A 157 10.17 -17.61 -12.01
N GLU A 158 11.27 -18.36 -12.15
CA GLU A 158 11.38 -19.76 -11.77
C GLU A 158 11.10 -19.98 -10.26
N ILE A 159 11.65 -19.14 -9.40
CA ILE A 159 11.37 -19.17 -7.95
C ILE A 159 9.87 -18.97 -7.70
N ASN A 160 9.26 -18.01 -8.38
CA ASN A 160 7.85 -17.69 -8.16
C ASN A 160 6.90 -18.72 -8.79
N VAL A 161 7.28 -19.37 -9.89
CA VAL A 161 6.56 -20.55 -10.42
C VAL A 161 6.54 -21.67 -9.38
N SER A 162 7.66 -21.95 -8.72
CA SER A 162 7.71 -22.96 -7.66
C SER A 162 6.76 -22.62 -6.51
N ARG A 163 6.71 -21.35 -6.08
CA ARG A 163 5.76 -20.87 -5.05
C ARG A 163 4.32 -21.00 -5.51
N LEU A 164 4.00 -20.52 -6.71
CA LEU A 164 2.65 -20.61 -7.28
C LEU A 164 2.16 -22.04 -7.37
N ARG A 165 3.00 -22.93 -7.92
CA ARG A 165 2.67 -24.35 -8.05
C ARG A 165 2.31 -24.98 -6.70
N SER A 166 3.11 -24.70 -5.67
CA SER A 166 2.80 -25.16 -4.30
C SER A 166 1.48 -24.62 -3.76
N LEU A 167 1.19 -23.33 -4.02
CA LEU A 167 -0.01 -22.67 -3.50
C LEU A 167 -1.29 -23.13 -4.20
N VAL A 168 -1.24 -23.44 -5.50
CA VAL A 168 -2.42 -23.86 -6.27
C VAL A 168 -2.63 -25.37 -6.31
N SER A 169 -1.66 -26.19 -5.89
CA SER A 169 -1.70 -27.66 -6.02
C SER A 169 -2.88 -28.32 -5.32
N GLY A 170 -3.37 -27.74 -4.23
CA GLY A 170 -4.52 -28.22 -3.47
C GLY A 170 -5.88 -27.73 -4.01
N GLY A 171 -5.90 -27.00 -5.12
CA GLY A 171 -7.05 -26.26 -5.60
C GLY A 171 -7.31 -24.99 -4.78
N LEU A 172 -7.97 -24.02 -5.41
CA LEU A 172 -8.35 -22.78 -4.76
C LEU A 172 -9.86 -22.73 -4.56
N PRO A 173 -10.35 -22.15 -3.45
CA PRO A 173 -11.78 -21.98 -3.24
C PRO A 173 -12.40 -21.07 -4.30
N ASN A 174 -13.72 -21.19 -4.51
CA ASN A 174 -14.45 -20.28 -5.41
C ASN A 174 -14.38 -18.82 -4.96
N ARG A 175 -14.25 -18.59 -3.63
CA ARG A 175 -14.15 -17.26 -3.01
C ARG A 175 -13.00 -17.25 -2.01
N TYR A 176 -12.04 -16.34 -2.21
CA TYR A 176 -10.89 -16.16 -1.31
C TYR A 176 -10.30 -14.75 -1.44
N ALA A 177 -9.50 -14.37 -0.47
CA ALA A 177 -8.64 -13.18 -0.55
C ALA A 177 -7.17 -13.60 -0.63
N VAL A 178 -6.36 -12.79 -1.30
CA VAL A 178 -4.92 -12.97 -1.35
C VAL A 178 -4.21 -11.65 -1.10
N ALA A 179 -3.27 -11.62 -0.17
CA ALA A 179 -2.40 -10.50 0.11
C ALA A 179 -0.98 -10.84 -0.36
N ASN A 180 -0.52 -10.17 -1.40
CA ASN A 180 0.86 -10.32 -1.87
C ASN A 180 1.74 -9.27 -1.21
N ILE A 181 2.60 -9.70 -0.30
CA ILE A 181 3.42 -8.83 0.55
C ILE A 181 4.38 -7.98 -0.28
N PRO A 182 5.22 -8.50 -1.22
CA PRO A 182 6.10 -7.66 -2.03
C PRO A 182 5.39 -6.63 -2.90
N ALA A 183 4.14 -6.93 -3.28
CA ALA A 183 3.32 -6.00 -4.06
C ALA A 183 2.61 -4.97 -3.19
N ALA A 184 2.54 -5.19 -1.87
CA ALA A 184 1.70 -4.43 -0.94
C ALA A 184 0.28 -4.26 -1.53
N LEU A 185 -0.34 -5.40 -1.90
CA LEU A 185 -1.60 -5.47 -2.64
C LEU A 185 -2.46 -6.60 -2.09
N VAL A 186 -3.76 -6.36 -1.98
CA VAL A 186 -4.76 -7.37 -1.65
C VAL A 186 -5.72 -7.51 -2.82
N GLU A 187 -6.00 -8.74 -3.24
CA GLU A 187 -7.08 -9.08 -4.18
C GLU A 187 -8.18 -9.85 -3.46
N THR A 188 -9.42 -9.53 -3.76
CA THR A 188 -10.57 -10.39 -3.50
C THR A 188 -10.91 -11.13 -4.77
N VAL A 189 -11.14 -12.43 -4.65
CA VAL A 189 -11.38 -13.32 -5.79
C VAL A 189 -12.68 -14.05 -5.60
N GLU A 190 -13.47 -14.14 -6.67
CA GLU A 190 -14.72 -14.89 -6.70
C GLU A 190 -14.97 -15.43 -8.11
N GLY A 191 -15.36 -16.68 -8.22
CA GLY A 191 -15.60 -17.32 -9.52
C GLY A 191 -14.38 -17.37 -10.43
N GLY A 192 -13.17 -17.46 -9.86
CA GLY A 192 -11.91 -17.45 -10.63
C GLY A 192 -11.50 -16.08 -11.15
N MET A 193 -12.20 -15.01 -10.79
CA MET A 193 -11.90 -13.64 -11.25
C MET A 193 -11.65 -12.70 -10.06
N VAL A 194 -10.81 -11.71 -10.28
CA VAL A 194 -10.61 -10.62 -9.31
C VAL A 194 -11.89 -9.78 -9.23
N HIS A 195 -12.44 -9.68 -8.02
CA HIS A 195 -13.57 -8.81 -7.72
C HIS A 195 -13.10 -7.39 -7.40
N THR A 196 -12.17 -7.24 -6.44
CA THR A 196 -11.56 -5.93 -6.11
C THR A 196 -10.06 -6.05 -5.86
N ARG A 197 -9.36 -4.91 -6.01
CA ARG A 197 -7.95 -4.74 -5.66
C ARG A 197 -7.79 -3.57 -4.70
N HIS A 198 -7.03 -3.80 -3.64
CA HIS A 198 -6.77 -2.82 -2.60
C HIS A 198 -5.28 -2.63 -2.43
N ALA A 199 -4.79 -1.39 -2.47
CA ALA A 199 -3.43 -1.12 -1.99
C ALA A 199 -3.35 -1.48 -0.50
N ALA A 200 -2.18 -1.92 -0.07
CA ALA A 200 -1.98 -2.35 1.30
C ALA A 200 -0.73 -1.70 1.91
N GLY A 201 -0.75 -1.52 3.24
CA GLY A 201 0.44 -1.29 4.02
C GLY A 201 0.84 -2.59 4.71
N VAL A 202 2.08 -3.03 4.53
CA VAL A 202 2.60 -4.30 5.05
C VAL A 202 3.75 -4.09 6.02
N GLY A 203 4.26 -5.15 6.63
CA GLY A 203 5.32 -5.09 7.65
C GLY A 203 6.61 -4.48 7.15
N LYS A 204 7.29 -3.73 8.04
CA LYS A 204 8.66 -3.21 7.82
C LYS A 204 9.64 -4.37 7.63
N ILE A 205 10.83 -4.07 7.12
CA ILE A 205 11.89 -5.08 6.89
C ILE A 205 12.27 -5.80 8.20
N ASP A 206 12.35 -5.07 9.31
CA ASP A 206 12.67 -5.60 10.64
C ASP A 206 11.47 -6.16 11.41
N ARG A 207 10.26 -6.02 10.87
CA ARG A 207 8.97 -6.48 11.44
C ARG A 207 8.07 -7.02 10.34
N GLN A 208 8.52 -8.09 9.68
CA GLN A 208 7.90 -8.63 8.46
C GLN A 208 6.46 -9.11 8.68
N SER A 209 5.61 -8.90 7.69
CA SER A 209 4.36 -9.66 7.60
C SER A 209 4.69 -11.14 7.36
N PRO A 210 4.13 -12.07 8.17
CA PRO A 210 4.38 -13.49 7.99
C PRO A 210 3.64 -14.02 6.75
N LEU A 211 4.14 -15.12 6.19
CA LEU A 211 3.35 -15.93 5.28
C LEU A 211 2.31 -16.71 6.10
N LEU A 212 1.08 -16.72 5.65
CA LEU A 212 0.04 -17.50 6.32
C LEU A 212 -1.06 -17.93 5.36
N ASN A 213 -1.69 -19.03 5.74
CA ASN A 213 -2.87 -19.59 5.11
C ASN A 213 -3.93 -19.76 6.20
N SER A 214 -5.01 -19.01 6.14
CA SER A 214 -6.02 -18.95 7.19
C SER A 214 -7.39 -18.55 6.63
N LYS A 215 -8.27 -18.06 7.48
CA LYS A 215 -9.62 -17.60 7.12
C LYS A 215 -9.94 -16.30 7.85
N VAL A 216 -10.62 -15.39 7.19
CA VAL A 216 -11.31 -14.29 7.86
C VAL A 216 -12.58 -14.85 8.49
N VAL A 217 -12.75 -14.64 9.79
CA VAL A 217 -13.89 -15.18 10.56
C VAL A 217 -14.81 -14.11 11.11
N GLU A 218 -14.30 -12.88 11.29
CA GLU A 218 -15.02 -11.81 11.98
C GLU A 218 -14.47 -10.44 11.58
N VAL A 219 -15.35 -9.45 11.55
CA VAL A 219 -15.03 -8.04 11.40
C VAL A 219 -15.40 -7.32 12.69
N ASN A 220 -14.43 -6.70 13.36
CA ASN A 220 -14.65 -5.94 14.58
C ASN A 220 -14.73 -4.44 14.21
N PHE A 221 -15.90 -3.84 14.36
CA PHE A 221 -16.13 -2.42 14.12
C PHE A 221 -15.75 -1.59 15.34
N ASN A 222 -15.19 -0.42 15.10
CA ASN A 222 -14.75 0.54 16.11
C ASN A 222 -13.97 -0.11 17.27
N PRO A 223 -12.89 -0.88 16.95
CA PRO A 223 -12.19 -1.68 17.94
C PRO A 223 -11.35 -0.83 18.88
N PHE A 224 -11.12 -1.32 20.11
CA PHE A 224 -9.97 -0.87 20.87
C PHE A 224 -8.70 -1.40 20.24
N TRP A 225 -7.69 -0.54 20.10
CA TRP A 225 -6.36 -1.04 19.78
C TRP A 225 -5.58 -1.33 21.07
N THR A 226 -4.99 -2.50 21.16
CA THR A 226 -4.06 -2.85 22.24
C THR A 226 -2.67 -3.00 21.62
N ALA A 227 -1.72 -2.17 22.08
CA ALA A 227 -0.36 -2.20 21.57
C ALA A 227 0.35 -3.50 21.98
N PRO A 228 0.90 -4.28 21.04
CA PRO A 228 1.76 -5.40 21.36
C PRO A 228 3.03 -4.94 22.11
N ALA A 229 3.59 -5.79 22.96
CA ALA A 229 4.82 -5.45 23.71
C ALA A 229 5.99 -5.03 22.82
N SER A 230 6.08 -5.59 21.61
CA SER A 230 7.09 -5.20 20.61
C SER A 230 6.90 -3.75 20.11
N VAL A 231 5.67 -3.29 19.95
CA VAL A 231 5.34 -1.91 19.59
C VAL A 231 5.59 -0.98 20.77
N VAL A 232 5.22 -1.40 22.00
CA VAL A 232 5.55 -0.63 23.20
C VAL A 232 7.06 -0.39 23.28
N LYS A 233 7.86 -1.44 23.12
CA LYS A 233 9.33 -1.36 23.23
C LYS A 233 9.96 -0.55 22.08
N LYS A 234 9.59 -0.82 20.84
CA LYS A 234 10.26 -0.26 19.66
C LYS A 234 9.72 1.11 19.22
N ASP A 235 8.47 1.43 19.55
CA ASP A 235 7.80 2.64 19.06
C ASP A 235 7.37 3.56 20.21
N LEU A 236 6.60 3.08 21.19
CA LEU A 236 6.05 3.96 22.24
C LEU A 236 7.10 4.44 23.24
N ILE A 237 8.03 3.60 23.69
CA ILE A 237 9.09 4.03 24.64
C ILE A 237 9.93 5.15 24.00
N PRO A 238 10.54 4.98 22.81
CA PRO A 238 11.32 6.06 22.19
C PRO A 238 10.50 7.33 21.92
N LYS A 239 9.21 7.18 21.61
CA LYS A 239 8.33 8.32 21.40
C LYS A 239 8.07 9.09 22.68
N MET A 240 7.75 8.40 23.77
CA MET A 240 7.51 9.02 25.08
C MET A 240 8.75 9.70 25.68
N GLN A 241 9.95 9.20 25.33
CA GLN A 241 11.20 9.87 25.72
C GLN A 241 11.36 11.24 25.07
N LYS A 242 10.83 11.43 23.86
CA LYS A 242 10.90 12.67 23.07
C LYS A 242 9.68 13.54 23.29
N GLU A 243 8.51 12.97 23.41
CA GLU A 243 7.21 13.62 23.44
C GLU A 243 6.37 13.08 24.62
N PRO A 244 6.52 13.64 25.83
CA PRO A 244 5.87 13.14 27.06
C PRO A 244 4.33 13.12 27.00
N ASN A 245 3.72 13.94 26.16
CA ASN A 245 2.26 14.04 26.03
C ASN A 245 1.68 13.12 24.95
N TYR A 246 2.52 12.41 24.18
CA TYR A 246 2.11 11.62 23.04
C TYR A 246 0.95 10.66 23.32
N LEU A 247 0.99 9.93 24.45
CA LEU A 247 -0.08 8.98 24.79
C LEU A 247 -1.41 9.67 25.05
N ALA A 248 -1.40 10.82 25.73
CA ALA A 248 -2.61 11.59 26.04
C ALA A 248 -3.23 12.17 24.76
N GLU A 249 -2.41 12.75 23.87
CA GLU A 249 -2.83 13.32 22.58
C GLU A 249 -3.43 12.25 21.66
N ASN A 250 -2.90 11.02 21.71
CA ASN A 250 -3.38 9.91 20.91
C ASN A 250 -4.41 9.02 21.63
N LYS A 251 -4.95 9.45 22.77
CA LYS A 251 -5.96 8.72 23.57
C LYS A 251 -5.54 7.29 23.92
N ILE A 252 -4.25 7.09 24.19
CA ILE A 252 -3.69 5.80 24.60
C ILE A 252 -3.59 5.76 26.13
N ARG A 253 -4.34 4.86 26.74
CA ARG A 253 -4.37 4.64 28.19
C ARG A 253 -3.51 3.46 28.60
N ILE A 254 -2.93 3.52 29.78
CA ILE A 254 -2.04 2.51 30.33
C ILE A 254 -2.75 1.77 31.45
N PHE A 255 -2.67 0.45 31.48
CA PHE A 255 -3.28 -0.39 32.50
C PHE A 255 -2.24 -1.34 33.09
N ASN A 256 -2.25 -1.49 34.42
CA ASN A 256 -1.47 -2.49 35.14
C ASN A 256 -2.07 -3.90 34.99
N ALA A 257 -1.41 -4.91 35.58
CA ALA A 257 -1.87 -6.30 35.54
C ALA A 257 -3.24 -6.52 36.23
N ALA A 258 -3.61 -5.65 37.19
CA ALA A 258 -4.90 -5.68 37.87
C ALA A 258 -6.01 -4.98 37.05
N GLY A 259 -5.69 -4.41 35.88
CA GLY A 259 -6.63 -3.70 35.02
C GLY A 259 -6.92 -2.25 35.48
N GLN A 260 -6.18 -1.72 36.43
CA GLN A 260 -6.30 -0.35 36.88
C GLN A 260 -5.53 0.57 35.96
N GLU A 261 -6.08 1.73 35.65
CA GLU A 261 -5.42 2.75 34.84
C GLU A 261 -4.27 3.41 35.61
N VAL A 262 -3.13 3.58 34.92
CA VAL A 262 -1.90 4.13 35.48
C VAL A 262 -1.49 5.37 34.69
N PRO A 263 -1.23 6.52 35.36
CA PRO A 263 -0.74 7.71 34.65
C PRO A 263 0.65 7.47 34.04
N SER A 264 0.91 8.05 32.87
CA SER A 264 2.19 7.93 32.16
C SER A 264 3.39 8.45 32.98
N SER A 265 3.14 9.38 33.91
CA SER A 265 4.15 9.94 34.82
C SER A 265 4.69 8.95 35.87
N GLN A 266 4.02 7.83 36.09
CA GLN A 266 4.47 6.76 36.98
C GLN A 266 5.32 5.70 36.30
N ILE A 267 5.51 5.80 35.01
CA ILE A 267 6.29 4.83 34.19
C ILE A 267 7.71 5.36 33.96
N ASN A 268 8.70 4.53 34.18
CA ASN A 268 10.07 4.84 33.78
C ASN A 268 10.28 4.56 32.29
N TRP A 269 10.19 5.60 31.47
CA TRP A 269 10.37 5.53 30.00
C TRP A 269 11.81 5.29 29.56
N PHE A 270 12.79 5.38 30.47
CA PHE A 270 14.21 5.10 30.18
C PHE A 270 14.60 3.65 30.50
N SER A 271 13.61 2.77 30.65
CA SER A 271 13.79 1.33 30.88
C SER A 271 12.75 0.52 30.10
N ASP A 272 12.86 -0.82 30.14
CA ASP A 272 11.84 -1.72 29.55
C ASP A 272 10.59 -1.88 30.46
N GLU A 273 10.47 -1.12 31.54
CA GLU A 273 9.35 -1.22 32.51
C GLU A 273 8.00 -1.10 31.81
N ALA A 274 7.85 -0.15 30.87
CA ALA A 274 6.61 0.07 30.13
C ALA A 274 6.08 -1.21 29.44
N THR A 275 6.94 -2.16 29.08
CA THR A 275 6.50 -3.42 28.43
C THR A 275 5.67 -4.33 29.34
N ARG A 276 5.63 -4.08 30.64
CA ARG A 276 4.85 -4.83 31.65
C ARG A 276 3.39 -4.36 31.74
N TYR A 277 3.08 -3.20 31.12
CA TYR A 277 1.77 -2.59 31.16
C TYR A 277 1.02 -2.89 29.85
N ARG A 278 -0.31 -2.83 29.92
CA ARG A 278 -1.17 -2.92 28.74
C ARG A 278 -1.53 -1.51 28.26
N PHE A 279 -1.15 -1.20 27.04
CA PHE A 279 -1.49 0.05 26.37
C PHE A 279 -2.73 -0.17 25.51
N ARG A 280 -3.76 0.63 25.73
CA ARG A 280 -5.01 0.53 25.00
C ARG A 280 -5.42 1.90 24.47
N GLN A 281 -5.62 1.98 23.15
CA GLN A 281 -6.19 3.16 22.51
C GLN A 281 -7.70 2.99 22.36
N ASP A 282 -8.43 4.05 22.68
CA ASP A 282 -9.88 4.05 22.60
C ASP A 282 -10.38 4.02 21.14
N PRO A 283 -11.62 3.55 20.90
CA PRO A 283 -12.24 3.62 19.60
C PRO A 283 -12.33 5.06 19.08
N GLY A 284 -12.24 5.23 17.77
CA GLY A 284 -12.31 6.53 17.11
C GLY A 284 -11.40 6.54 15.91
N GLY A 285 -11.99 6.47 14.73
CA GLY A 285 -11.31 6.18 13.47
C GLY A 285 -10.13 7.08 13.11
N ASP A 286 -10.18 8.35 13.52
CA ASP A 286 -9.17 9.33 13.14
C ASP A 286 -7.86 9.24 13.94
N LEU A 287 -7.91 8.67 15.14
CA LEU A 287 -6.73 8.51 16.00
C LEU A 287 -6.35 7.04 16.23
N ASN A 288 -7.33 6.14 16.19
CA ASN A 288 -7.09 4.73 16.49
C ASN A 288 -6.19 4.08 15.42
N SER A 289 -5.10 3.47 15.83
CA SER A 289 -4.12 2.82 14.95
C SER A 289 -4.71 1.76 14.03
N MET A 290 -5.89 1.20 14.35
CA MET A 290 -6.64 0.27 13.51
C MET A 290 -7.75 0.96 12.67
N GLY A 291 -7.84 2.30 12.72
CA GLY A 291 -8.94 3.02 12.08
C GLY A 291 -10.30 2.58 12.62
N PHE A 292 -11.26 2.38 11.73
CA PHE A 292 -12.63 2.00 12.09
C PHE A 292 -12.85 0.49 12.20
N VAL A 293 -11.93 -0.34 11.71
CA VAL A 293 -12.19 -1.77 11.62
C VAL A 293 -10.93 -2.62 11.77
N ARG A 294 -11.09 -3.74 12.49
CA ARG A 294 -10.16 -4.86 12.52
C ARG A 294 -10.83 -6.07 11.85
N ILE A 295 -10.07 -6.80 11.05
CA ILE A 295 -10.50 -8.01 10.35
C ILE A 295 -9.73 -9.17 10.96
N ASN A 296 -10.45 -10.04 11.64
CA ASN A 296 -9.89 -11.11 12.46
C ASN A 296 -9.55 -12.35 11.62
N ILE A 297 -8.29 -12.75 11.72
CA ILE A 297 -7.70 -13.90 11.03
C ILE A 297 -7.02 -14.76 12.09
N PRO A 298 -7.58 -15.90 12.51
CA PRO A 298 -6.94 -16.78 13.48
C PRO A 298 -5.57 -17.25 12.96
N ASN A 299 -4.51 -16.98 13.73
CA ASN A 299 -3.13 -17.39 13.40
C ASN A 299 -2.23 -17.33 14.64
N GLN A 300 -1.07 -18.02 14.58
CA GLN A 300 -0.09 -18.06 15.66
C GLN A 300 0.83 -16.83 15.77
N HIS A 301 0.78 -15.94 14.76
CA HIS A 301 1.65 -14.76 14.69
C HIS A 301 1.03 -13.52 15.35
N GLY A 302 -0.24 -13.60 15.75
CA GLY A 302 -0.97 -12.48 16.34
C GLY A 302 -1.21 -11.31 15.38
N VAL A 303 -1.13 -11.54 14.08
CA VAL A 303 -1.38 -10.53 13.03
C VAL A 303 -2.81 -10.56 12.55
N TYR A 304 -3.28 -9.45 11.99
CA TYR A 304 -4.62 -9.26 11.45
C TYR A 304 -4.58 -8.25 10.30
N MET A 305 -5.70 -8.07 9.63
CA MET A 305 -5.87 -6.96 8.69
C MET A 305 -6.70 -5.86 9.37
N HIS A 306 -6.51 -4.60 8.95
CA HIS A 306 -7.23 -3.50 9.57
C HIS A 306 -7.26 -2.25 8.70
N ASP A 307 -8.10 -1.34 9.06
CA ASP A 307 -8.12 0.02 8.56
C ASP A 307 -6.94 0.84 9.13
N THR A 308 -6.78 2.08 8.72
CA THR A 308 -5.76 3.00 9.23
C THR A 308 -6.26 4.44 9.15
N PRO A 309 -5.94 5.30 10.14
CA PRO A 309 -6.15 6.74 10.01
C PRO A 309 -5.22 7.37 8.97
N SER A 310 -4.02 6.81 8.80
CA SER A 310 -3.00 7.31 7.85
C SER A 310 -3.31 6.87 6.42
N LYS A 311 -4.37 7.42 5.82
CA LYS A 311 -4.83 7.06 4.46
C LYS A 311 -3.84 7.45 3.36
N GLY A 312 -2.97 8.44 3.61
CA GLY A 312 -1.94 8.92 2.69
C GLY A 312 -0.95 7.84 2.26
N ILE A 313 -0.68 6.85 3.13
CA ILE A 313 0.28 5.76 2.83
C ILE A 313 -0.04 4.99 1.55
N PHE A 314 -1.32 4.92 1.18
CA PHE A 314 -1.72 4.17 -0.02
C PHE A 314 -1.31 4.87 -1.33
N GLY A 315 -0.98 6.17 -1.27
CA GLY A 315 -0.41 6.93 -2.39
C GLY A 315 1.10 6.74 -2.57
N ASP A 316 1.80 6.19 -1.58
CA ASP A 316 3.24 6.05 -1.59
C ASP A 316 3.69 4.80 -2.36
N ASP A 317 4.90 4.86 -2.92
CA ASP A 317 5.54 3.71 -3.56
C ASP A 317 6.05 2.71 -2.52
N PHE A 318 6.53 3.22 -1.38
CA PHE A 318 7.01 2.41 -0.27
C PHE A 318 5.90 2.24 0.78
N ARG A 319 5.35 1.04 0.88
CA ARG A 319 4.25 0.73 1.80
C ARG A 319 4.59 -0.36 2.83
N PHE A 320 5.87 -0.51 3.16
CA PHE A 320 6.38 -1.43 4.18
C PHE A 320 6.50 -0.70 5.51
N VAL A 321 5.37 -0.46 6.16
CA VAL A 321 5.22 0.54 7.23
C VAL A 321 4.67 -0.02 8.55
N SER A 322 4.11 -1.22 8.55
CA SER A 322 3.46 -1.80 9.73
C SER A 322 4.42 -2.65 10.59
N SER A 323 3.93 -3.12 11.71
CA SER A 323 4.63 -4.10 12.57
C SER A 323 4.19 -5.54 12.28
N GLY A 324 3.83 -5.84 11.02
CA GLY A 324 3.47 -7.18 10.55
C GLY A 324 2.00 -7.33 10.14
N CYS A 325 1.09 -6.53 10.65
CA CYS A 325 -0.31 -6.50 10.22
C CYS A 325 -0.46 -5.90 8.82
N ILE A 326 -1.59 -6.12 8.15
CA ILE A 326 -1.86 -5.54 6.83
C ILE A 326 -2.94 -4.46 6.94
N ARG A 327 -2.57 -3.23 6.54
CA ARG A 327 -3.50 -2.10 6.38
C ARG A 327 -4.12 -2.18 4.99
N ILE A 328 -5.41 -1.89 4.86
CA ILE A 328 -6.15 -2.04 3.60
C ILE A 328 -6.73 -0.69 3.17
N GLN A 329 -6.48 -0.32 1.93
CA GLN A 329 -7.16 0.79 1.25
C GLN A 329 -8.61 0.43 0.95
N ASN A 330 -9.53 1.41 0.96
CA ASN A 330 -10.95 1.20 0.68
C ASN A 330 -11.53 0.04 1.50
N VAL A 331 -11.24 0.04 2.79
CA VAL A 331 -11.60 -1.06 3.69
C VAL A 331 -13.10 -1.35 3.72
N ARG A 332 -13.95 -0.33 3.47
CA ARG A 332 -15.42 -0.48 3.41
C ARG A 332 -15.84 -1.43 2.30
N ASP A 333 -15.25 -1.32 1.11
CA ASP A 333 -15.53 -2.20 -0.02
C ASP A 333 -15.05 -3.63 0.26
N TYR A 334 -13.91 -3.75 0.95
CA TYR A 334 -13.38 -5.05 1.34
C TYR A 334 -14.28 -5.75 2.38
N ILE A 335 -14.75 -5.05 3.41
CA ILE A 335 -15.65 -5.65 4.43
C ILE A 335 -17.06 -5.88 3.90
N GLU A 336 -17.56 -5.05 2.99
CA GLU A 336 -18.82 -5.31 2.28
C GLU A 336 -18.76 -6.66 1.54
N TRP A 337 -17.68 -6.87 0.78
CA TRP A 337 -17.45 -8.14 0.12
C TRP A 337 -17.31 -9.32 1.11
N LEU A 338 -16.65 -9.13 2.25
CA LEU A 338 -16.55 -10.17 3.28
C LEU A 338 -17.92 -10.53 3.89
N LEU A 339 -18.74 -9.54 4.16
CA LEU A 339 -20.00 -9.67 4.88
C LEU A 339 -21.21 -9.92 3.96
N LYS A 340 -21.05 -9.94 2.63
CA LYS A 340 -22.15 -9.99 1.66
C LYS A 340 -23.16 -11.10 1.92
N ASP A 341 -22.72 -12.26 2.44
CA ASP A 341 -23.59 -13.41 2.74
C ASP A 341 -23.99 -13.46 4.23
N THR A 342 -23.66 -12.42 5.00
CA THR A 342 -23.97 -12.32 6.42
C THR A 342 -25.24 -11.51 6.61
N PRO A 343 -26.34 -12.10 7.11
CA PRO A 343 -27.61 -11.39 7.28
C PRO A 343 -27.46 -10.11 8.12
N GLY A 344 -28.13 -9.05 7.71
CA GLY A 344 -28.12 -7.76 8.41
C GLY A 344 -26.96 -6.83 8.06
N TRP A 345 -26.06 -7.24 7.18
CA TRP A 345 -24.90 -6.42 6.78
C TRP A 345 -24.99 -5.97 5.31
N SER A 346 -25.67 -4.86 5.08
CA SER A 346 -25.62 -4.13 3.81
C SER A 346 -24.55 -3.02 3.86
N ARG A 347 -24.29 -2.36 2.72
CA ARG A 347 -23.42 -1.18 2.68
C ARG A 347 -23.92 -0.07 3.60
N GLU A 348 -25.22 0.18 3.62
CA GLU A 348 -25.85 1.18 4.48
C GLU A 348 -25.64 0.87 5.97
N GLN A 349 -25.76 -0.41 6.35
CA GLN A 349 -25.52 -0.84 7.72
C GLN A 349 -24.04 -0.69 8.12
N ILE A 350 -23.12 -1.02 7.21
CA ILE A 350 -21.69 -0.80 7.39
C ILE A 350 -21.40 0.69 7.61
N ASP A 351 -21.91 1.55 6.74
CA ASP A 351 -21.72 3.01 6.83
C ASP A 351 -22.37 3.62 8.10
N ALA A 352 -23.53 3.12 8.50
CA ALA A 352 -24.17 3.51 9.74
C ALA A 352 -23.33 3.15 10.97
N THR A 353 -22.74 1.94 10.98
CA THR A 353 -21.87 1.47 12.07
C THR A 353 -20.57 2.27 12.17
N PHE A 354 -19.99 2.67 11.04
CA PHE A 354 -18.83 3.58 11.03
C PHE A 354 -19.19 4.95 11.64
N LYS A 355 -20.39 5.47 11.29
CA LYS A 355 -20.86 6.77 11.79
C LYS A 355 -21.22 6.77 13.27
N SER A 356 -21.86 5.69 13.76
CA SER A 356 -22.31 5.62 15.16
C SER A 356 -21.15 5.52 16.15
N GLY A 357 -19.98 5.01 15.71
CA GLY A 357 -18.89 4.67 16.62
C GLY A 357 -19.18 3.47 17.52
N GLU A 358 -20.30 2.78 17.32
CA GLU A 358 -20.69 1.62 18.11
C GLU A 358 -19.71 0.46 17.85
N ARG A 359 -19.34 -0.21 18.96
CA ARG A 359 -18.49 -1.40 18.87
C ARG A 359 -19.37 -2.61 18.57
N ILE A 360 -19.16 -3.18 17.38
CA ILE A 360 -19.89 -4.38 16.95
C ILE A 360 -18.88 -5.39 16.41
N ASP A 361 -19.03 -6.63 16.87
CA ASP A 361 -18.28 -7.78 16.36
C ASP A 361 -19.18 -8.56 15.39
N ALA A 362 -18.95 -8.38 14.08
CA ALA A 362 -19.71 -9.02 13.02
C ALA A 362 -19.02 -10.33 12.61
N ARG A 363 -19.55 -11.45 13.09
CA ARG A 363 -19.07 -12.77 12.69
C ARG A 363 -19.58 -13.10 11.29
N LEU A 364 -18.68 -13.54 10.40
CA LEU A 364 -19.04 -13.93 9.05
C LEU A 364 -19.93 -15.20 9.09
N ALA A 365 -21.01 -15.22 8.30
CA ALA A 365 -21.83 -16.43 8.11
C ALA A 365 -21.00 -17.57 7.50
N GLN A 366 -20.08 -17.25 6.62
CA GLN A 366 -19.10 -18.18 6.06
C GLN A 366 -17.71 -17.56 6.15
N ALA A 367 -16.78 -18.28 6.79
CA ALA A 367 -15.38 -17.84 6.88
C ALA A 367 -14.75 -17.80 5.48
N VAL A 368 -14.08 -16.71 5.14
CA VAL A 368 -13.47 -16.49 3.83
C VAL A 368 -11.98 -16.86 3.89
N PRO A 369 -11.51 -17.83 3.10
CA PRO A 369 -10.09 -18.17 3.01
C PRO A 369 -9.24 -16.95 2.63
N ILE A 370 -8.08 -16.84 3.26
CA ILE A 370 -7.10 -15.79 2.97
C ILE A 370 -5.68 -16.34 2.95
N HIS A 371 -4.93 -15.92 1.95
CA HIS A 371 -3.55 -16.31 1.72
C HIS A 371 -2.66 -15.07 1.79
N TRP A 372 -1.72 -15.01 2.73
CA TRP A 372 -0.66 -14.02 2.71
C TRP A 372 0.57 -14.67 2.06
N ILE A 373 0.90 -14.19 0.87
CA ILE A 373 1.90 -14.80 -0.02
C ILE A 373 3.07 -13.84 -0.27
N TYR A 374 4.16 -14.41 -0.78
CA TYR A 374 5.34 -13.65 -1.15
C TYR A 374 5.72 -13.96 -2.60
N MET A 375 5.21 -13.14 -3.52
CA MET A 375 5.47 -13.28 -4.94
C MET A 375 6.10 -12.01 -5.48
N THR A 376 7.33 -12.14 -5.95
CA THR A 376 8.11 -11.05 -6.54
C THR A 376 8.00 -11.01 -8.06
N ALA A 377 7.51 -12.09 -8.69
CA ALA A 377 7.20 -12.13 -10.11
C ALA A 377 6.01 -13.04 -10.40
N TRP A 378 5.15 -12.62 -11.32
CA TRP A 378 4.05 -13.43 -11.86
C TRP A 378 3.62 -12.87 -13.22
N ALA A 379 2.95 -13.66 -14.01
CA ALA A 379 2.39 -13.22 -15.29
C ALA A 379 0.87 -13.44 -15.36
N THR A 380 0.24 -12.75 -16.27
CA THR A 380 -1.17 -12.89 -16.61
C THR A 380 -1.31 -13.42 -18.05
N PRO A 381 -2.45 -14.03 -18.42
CA PRO A 381 -2.64 -14.66 -19.73
C PRO A 381 -2.48 -13.74 -20.93
N ASP A 382 -2.59 -12.43 -20.74
CA ASP A 382 -2.31 -11.41 -21.76
C ASP A 382 -0.80 -11.17 -22.01
N GLY A 383 0.06 -11.97 -21.37
CA GLY A 383 1.52 -11.91 -21.53
C GLY A 383 2.19 -10.81 -20.69
N LEU A 384 1.45 -10.13 -19.83
CA LEU A 384 2.02 -9.12 -18.95
C LEU A 384 2.74 -9.77 -17.77
N VAL A 385 4.03 -9.48 -17.63
CA VAL A 385 4.83 -9.91 -16.47
C VAL A 385 4.96 -8.80 -15.46
N GLN A 386 4.61 -9.11 -14.24
CA GLN A 386 4.76 -8.24 -13.07
C GLN A 386 6.04 -8.59 -12.32
N PHE A 387 6.78 -7.59 -11.88
CA PHE A 387 7.96 -7.77 -11.01
C PHE A 387 7.83 -6.86 -9.77
N ARG A 388 8.34 -7.33 -8.66
CA ARG A 388 8.45 -6.58 -7.40
C ARG A 388 9.82 -6.78 -6.79
N ASP A 389 10.25 -5.85 -5.98
CA ASP A 389 11.48 -5.99 -5.22
C ASP A 389 11.36 -7.10 -4.19
N ASP A 390 12.42 -7.86 -3.98
CA ASP A 390 12.53 -8.87 -2.92
C ASP A 390 12.87 -8.20 -1.58
N ILE A 391 11.94 -7.40 -1.08
CA ILE A 391 12.14 -6.50 0.07
C ILE A 391 12.54 -7.23 1.36
N TYR A 392 12.13 -8.50 1.50
CA TYR A 392 12.48 -9.33 2.67
C TYR A 392 13.58 -10.34 2.37
N ASN A 393 14.22 -10.26 1.20
CA ASN A 393 15.29 -11.15 0.75
C ASN A 393 14.92 -12.64 0.84
N LYS A 394 13.73 -12.99 0.31
CA LYS A 394 13.21 -14.37 0.32
C LYS A 394 13.41 -15.13 -1.00
N ASP A 395 13.89 -14.46 -2.06
CA ASP A 395 14.20 -15.10 -3.35
C ASP A 395 15.57 -15.79 -3.34
N GLY A 396 16.43 -15.46 -2.37
CA GLY A 396 17.76 -16.03 -2.30
C GLY A 396 18.70 -15.54 -3.42
N LEU A 397 18.34 -14.47 -4.12
CA LEU A 397 19.13 -13.89 -5.21
C LEU A 397 20.16 -12.86 -4.71
N GLY A 398 20.16 -12.57 -3.41
CA GLY A 398 21.05 -11.59 -2.79
C GLY A 398 20.89 -10.19 -3.37
N ASN A 399 21.99 -9.44 -3.48
CA ASN A 399 22.00 -8.10 -4.05
C ASN A 399 22.00 -8.07 -5.59
N ALA A 400 21.82 -9.23 -6.25
CA ALA A 400 21.83 -9.33 -7.70
C ALA A 400 20.63 -8.62 -8.36
N ILE A 401 19.53 -8.46 -7.62
CA ILE A 401 18.44 -7.56 -7.97
C ILE A 401 18.47 -6.43 -6.94
N PRO A 402 18.95 -5.23 -7.30
CA PRO A 402 18.97 -4.12 -6.37
C PRO A 402 17.52 -3.82 -5.94
N VAL A 403 17.28 -3.83 -4.64
CA VAL A 403 16.10 -3.15 -4.09
C VAL A 403 16.33 -1.68 -4.42
N ALA A 404 15.55 -1.15 -5.35
CA ALA A 404 15.58 0.26 -5.65
C ALA A 404 15.41 0.97 -4.30
N SER A 405 16.38 1.80 -3.90
CA SER A 405 16.44 2.44 -2.59
C SER A 405 15.18 3.29 -2.35
N ARG A 406 14.13 2.61 -1.91
CA ARG A 406 12.83 3.18 -1.52
C ARG A 406 12.78 3.32 0.00
N THR A 407 13.91 3.71 0.60
CA THR A 407 13.90 4.15 1.98
C THR A 407 12.98 5.36 2.07
N PRO A 408 12.02 5.38 3.01
CA PRO A 408 11.30 6.60 3.33
C PRO A 408 12.35 7.69 3.55
N THR A 409 12.20 8.84 2.92
CA THR A 409 12.92 10.04 3.32
C THR A 409 12.60 10.30 4.79
N GLU A 410 13.55 10.73 5.60
CA GLU A 410 13.38 10.91 7.06
C GLU A 410 12.05 11.56 7.52
N PRO A 411 11.41 12.50 6.75
CA PRO A 411 10.07 12.99 7.07
C PRO A 411 8.98 11.92 7.11
N ASP A 412 9.11 10.86 6.29
CA ASP A 412 8.10 9.80 6.22
C ASP A 412 8.16 8.84 7.41
N ALA A 413 9.34 8.64 8.00
CA ALA A 413 9.51 7.82 9.20
C ALA A 413 8.89 8.49 10.45
N GLU A 414 8.91 9.83 10.52
CA GLU A 414 8.25 10.58 11.59
C GLU A 414 6.73 10.68 11.40
N MET A 415 6.25 10.77 10.15
CA MET A 415 4.82 10.88 9.84
C MET A 415 4.03 9.61 10.21
N PHE A 416 4.66 8.44 10.24
CA PHE A 416 4.01 7.17 10.63
C PHE A 416 3.81 7.02 12.14
N LEU A 417 4.39 7.90 12.94
CA LEU A 417 4.20 7.99 14.38
C LEU A 417 3.39 9.24 14.80
N GLN A 418 3.04 10.12 13.86
CA GLN A 418 2.31 11.36 14.14
C GLN A 418 0.79 11.24 14.00
N ASN A 419 0.25 10.05 13.71
CA ASN A 419 -1.19 9.78 13.70
C ASN A 419 -1.54 8.52 14.47
#